data_2c1ad54fb279aa9e6fad33460d20c247
#
_entry.id   2c1ad54fb279aa9e6fad33460d20c247
#
_cell.length_a   1.000
_cell.length_b   1.000
_cell.length_c   1.000
_cell.angle_alpha   90.00
_cell.angle_beta   90.00
_cell.angle_gamma   90.00
#
_symmetry.space_group_name_H-M   'P 1'
#
loop_
_entity.id
_entity.type
_entity.pdbx_description
1 polymer ?
#
loop_
_entity_poly.entity_id
_entity_poly.type
_entity_poly.pdbx_seq_one_letter_code
_entity_poly.pdbx_strand_id
1 'polypeptide(L)'
;RDPDEMPIMAEAQALWRDLAGQTNVYIGLRQGGIAYLAQRPTQLAGYEDWLPHARANGADSRMMTAAEVSAMFPGLATPQIGALITPSDMRAEPWVAVPALAGIAAREGVQIIENCAVRCLDIAAGRVAGVITEQGRIASSQVVLAGGAWSALFLRNHGISIPQLSVRENVAATERLPEIYAGAVSDGRVAFRRREDGGYTLAPPGAPELFVGPDAFRALPHYLTQLRADPFGQRLHPFAPNGFP
;
A
#
# COMPACT_ATOMS: atom_id res chain seq x y z
N ARG A 1 0.55 3.79 -10.05
CA ARG A 1 0.69 5.23 -10.41
C ARG A 1 -0.59 5.69 -11.07
N ASP A 2 -1.57 6.04 -10.29
CA ASP A 2 -2.82 6.60 -10.74
C ASP A 2 -2.75 8.13 -10.58
N PRO A 3 -2.93 8.92 -11.64
CA PRO A 3 -2.95 10.38 -11.54
C PRO A 3 -4.03 10.90 -10.59
N ASP A 4 -5.16 10.22 -10.47
CA ASP A 4 -6.27 10.61 -9.61
C ASP A 4 -5.95 10.47 -8.11
N GLU A 5 -4.99 9.62 -7.75
CA GLU A 5 -4.52 9.46 -6.39
C GLU A 5 -3.47 10.51 -5.97
N MET A 6 -2.84 11.20 -6.93
CA MET A 6 -1.73 12.11 -6.65
C MET A 6 -2.05 13.23 -5.65
N PRO A 7 -3.21 13.89 -5.70
CA PRO A 7 -3.55 14.93 -4.71
C PRO A 7 -3.61 14.37 -3.29
N ILE A 8 -4.21 13.19 -3.11
CA ILE A 8 -4.31 12.50 -1.81
C ILE A 8 -2.91 12.12 -1.31
N MET A 9 -2.04 11.62 -2.20
CA MET A 9 -0.67 11.25 -1.84
C MET A 9 0.17 12.45 -1.44
N ALA A 10 0.03 13.59 -2.13
CA ALA A 10 0.74 14.82 -1.79
C ALA A 10 0.31 15.35 -0.42
N GLU A 11 -0.99 15.37 -0.14
CA GLU A 11 -1.53 15.75 1.17
C GLU A 11 -1.08 14.78 2.27
N ALA A 12 -1.14 13.47 2.03
CA ALA A 12 -0.67 12.48 2.97
C ALA A 12 0.81 12.66 3.33
N GLN A 13 1.66 12.96 2.35
CA GLN A 13 3.08 13.26 2.62
C GLN A 13 3.26 14.51 3.49
N ALA A 14 2.47 15.57 3.26
CA ALA A 14 2.50 16.77 4.09
C ALA A 14 2.07 16.44 5.53
N LEU A 15 0.95 15.75 5.71
CA LEU A 15 0.46 15.33 7.03
C LEU A 15 1.44 14.45 7.80
N TRP A 16 2.15 13.53 7.12
CA TRP A 16 3.20 12.73 7.75
C TRP A 16 4.37 13.57 8.24
N ARG A 17 4.82 14.57 7.46
CA ARG A 17 5.90 15.49 7.87
C ARG A 17 5.47 16.36 9.05
N ASP A 18 4.26 16.91 8.99
CA ASP A 18 3.70 17.73 10.06
C ASP A 18 3.57 16.93 11.36
N LEU A 19 3.05 15.73 11.29
CA LEU A 19 2.95 14.84 12.45
C LEU A 19 4.33 14.52 13.04
N ALA A 20 5.30 14.21 12.19
CA ALA A 20 6.68 13.97 12.63
C ALA A 20 7.32 15.19 13.31
N GLY A 21 6.99 16.41 12.84
CA GLY A 21 7.47 17.66 13.42
C GLY A 21 6.75 18.09 14.71
N GLN A 22 5.48 17.71 14.86
CA GLN A 22 4.67 18.09 16.01
C GLN A 22 4.77 17.11 17.19
N THR A 23 5.17 15.89 16.94
CA THR A 23 5.27 14.86 17.99
C THR A 23 6.71 14.63 18.42
N ASN A 24 6.92 14.44 19.75
CA ASN A 24 8.19 13.97 20.29
C ASN A 24 8.34 12.44 20.23
N VAL A 25 7.38 11.76 19.60
CA VAL A 25 7.40 10.31 19.42
C VAL A 25 7.97 9.98 18.04
N TYR A 26 8.94 9.08 18.03
CA TYR A 26 9.45 8.57 16.77
C TYR A 26 8.38 7.71 16.06
N ILE A 27 8.00 8.09 14.85
CA ILE A 27 6.94 7.46 14.06
C ILE A 27 7.46 6.61 12.90
N GLY A 28 8.75 6.30 12.88
CA GLY A 28 9.33 5.45 11.84
C GLY A 28 9.36 6.06 10.43
N LEU A 29 9.16 7.38 10.31
CA LEU A 29 9.15 8.07 9.03
C LEU A 29 10.57 8.32 8.53
N ARG A 30 10.84 7.98 7.26
CA ARG A 30 12.11 8.24 6.57
C ARG A 30 11.85 8.68 5.13
N GLN A 31 12.54 9.72 4.72
CA GLN A 31 12.68 10.05 3.30
C GLN A 31 13.88 9.28 2.75
N GLY A 32 13.64 8.42 1.78
CA GLY A 32 14.69 7.62 1.15
C GLY A 32 14.60 7.63 -0.37
N GLY A 33 13.50 8.16 -0.89
CA GLY A 33 13.17 8.15 -2.31
C GLY A 33 12.77 6.78 -2.83
N ILE A 34 12.25 6.79 -4.07
CA ILE A 34 11.94 5.57 -4.82
C ILE A 34 12.50 5.65 -6.24
N ALA A 35 13.08 4.54 -6.72
CA ALA A 35 13.56 4.41 -8.09
C ALA A 35 12.86 3.24 -8.79
N TYR A 36 12.30 3.52 -9.95
CA TYR A 36 11.73 2.51 -10.86
C TYR A 36 12.68 2.34 -12.02
N LEU A 37 13.39 1.22 -12.04
CA LEU A 37 14.38 0.91 -13.07
C LEU A 37 13.69 0.42 -14.35
N ALA A 38 14.30 0.71 -15.50
CA ALA A 38 13.77 0.32 -16.80
C ALA A 38 14.79 -0.52 -17.57
N GLN A 39 14.34 -1.66 -18.09
CA GLN A 39 15.09 -2.55 -18.97
C GLN A 39 14.58 -2.49 -20.41
N ARG A 40 13.42 -1.91 -20.64
CA ARG A 40 12.76 -1.86 -21.93
C ARG A 40 12.32 -0.43 -22.27
N PRO A 41 12.38 -0.03 -23.54
CA PRO A 41 11.93 1.30 -23.98
C PRO A 41 10.49 1.61 -23.61
N THR A 42 9.60 0.61 -23.63
CA THR A 42 8.20 0.78 -23.23
C THR A 42 8.01 1.16 -21.77
N GLN A 43 8.93 0.74 -20.88
CA GLN A 43 8.91 1.15 -19.49
C GLN A 43 9.33 2.62 -19.34
N LEU A 44 10.38 3.05 -20.07
CA LEU A 44 10.81 4.45 -20.08
C LEU A 44 9.70 5.36 -20.62
N ALA A 45 9.09 5.00 -21.75
CA ALA A 45 7.98 5.77 -22.32
C ALA A 45 6.84 5.94 -21.30
N GLY A 46 6.44 4.87 -20.60
CA GLY A 46 5.43 4.95 -19.55
C GLY A 46 5.85 5.79 -18.34
N TYR A 47 7.16 5.93 -18.07
CA TYR A 47 7.66 6.83 -17.04
C TYR A 47 7.65 8.29 -17.50
N GLU A 48 8.00 8.54 -18.76
CA GLU A 48 7.94 9.85 -19.39
C GLU A 48 6.50 10.37 -19.46
N ASP A 49 5.55 9.51 -19.86
CA ASP A 49 4.11 9.84 -19.91
C ASP A 49 3.55 10.19 -18.53
N TRP A 50 4.11 9.64 -17.45
CA TRP A 50 3.68 9.93 -16.08
C TRP A 50 4.26 11.23 -15.52
N LEU A 51 5.42 11.70 -15.98
CA LEU A 51 6.10 12.89 -15.44
C LEU A 51 5.24 14.18 -15.42
N PRO A 52 4.41 14.49 -16.42
CA PRO A 52 3.53 15.66 -16.37
C PRO A 52 2.58 15.62 -15.16
N HIS A 53 2.03 14.44 -14.85
CA HIS A 53 1.15 14.25 -13.68
C HIS A 53 1.90 14.44 -12.36
N ALA A 54 3.12 13.92 -12.27
CA ALA A 54 3.98 14.12 -11.12
C ALA A 54 4.25 15.60 -10.86
N ARG A 55 4.66 16.34 -11.90
CA ARG A 55 4.96 17.78 -11.83
C ARG A 55 3.73 18.60 -11.46
N ALA A 56 2.57 18.28 -12.02
CA ALA A 56 1.31 18.97 -11.72
C ALA A 56 0.92 18.85 -10.24
N ASN A 57 1.37 17.79 -9.56
CA ASN A 57 1.13 17.54 -8.13
C ASN A 57 2.36 17.82 -7.24
N GLY A 58 3.36 18.53 -7.75
CA GLY A 58 4.52 18.97 -6.97
C GLY A 58 5.51 17.87 -6.61
N ALA A 59 5.45 16.69 -7.24
CA ALA A 59 6.44 15.64 -7.03
C ALA A 59 7.76 15.98 -7.77
N ASP A 60 8.89 15.75 -7.11
CA ASP A 60 10.24 15.99 -7.63
C ASP A 60 10.77 14.86 -8.53
N SER A 61 9.86 14.15 -9.16
CA SER A 61 10.17 13.01 -10.02
C SER A 61 10.94 13.44 -11.27
N ARG A 62 11.96 12.67 -11.62
CA ARG A 62 12.75 12.89 -12.83
C ARG A 62 13.22 11.58 -13.45
N MET A 63 13.51 11.63 -14.74
CA MET A 63 14.19 10.54 -15.42
C MET A 63 15.67 10.47 -15.04
N MET A 64 16.21 9.28 -15.08
CA MET A 64 17.64 8.99 -14.97
C MET A 64 18.12 8.29 -16.23
N THR A 65 19.30 8.65 -16.68
CA THR A 65 20.02 7.97 -17.75
C THR A 65 20.58 6.62 -17.27
N ALA A 66 20.94 5.74 -18.21
CA ALA A 66 21.60 4.46 -17.89
C ALA A 66 22.91 4.68 -17.09
N ALA A 67 23.66 5.73 -17.40
CA ALA A 67 24.90 6.07 -16.69
C ALA A 67 24.63 6.47 -15.23
N GLU A 68 23.62 7.31 -14.98
CA GLU A 68 23.20 7.68 -13.61
C GLU A 68 22.71 6.48 -12.82
N VAL A 69 21.95 5.57 -13.47
CA VAL A 69 21.49 4.32 -12.81
C VAL A 69 22.68 3.44 -12.43
N SER A 70 23.65 3.25 -13.34
CA SER A 70 24.85 2.45 -13.07
C SER A 70 25.71 3.03 -11.96
N ALA A 71 25.79 4.36 -11.88
CA ALA A 71 26.53 5.04 -10.82
C ALA A 71 25.82 4.93 -9.45
N MET A 72 24.49 5.01 -9.43
CA MET A 72 23.70 4.93 -8.21
C MET A 72 23.58 3.50 -7.67
N PHE A 73 23.53 2.50 -8.55
CA PHE A 73 23.34 1.09 -8.24
C PHE A 73 24.49 0.23 -8.82
N PRO A 74 25.71 0.35 -8.30
CA PRO A 74 26.83 -0.45 -8.78
C PRO A 74 26.57 -1.93 -8.49
N GLY A 75 26.82 -2.78 -9.49
CA GLY A 75 26.66 -4.23 -9.33
C GLY A 75 25.28 -4.79 -9.65
N LEU A 76 24.40 -4.02 -10.29
CA LEU A 76 23.17 -4.57 -10.85
C LEU A 76 23.49 -5.72 -11.82
N ALA A 77 22.86 -6.88 -11.58
CA ALA A 77 23.05 -8.07 -12.42
C ALA A 77 22.52 -7.91 -13.85
N THR A 78 21.59 -6.99 -14.06
CA THR A 78 20.97 -6.74 -15.36
C THR A 78 21.15 -5.27 -15.74
N PRO A 79 21.67 -4.97 -16.94
CA PRO A 79 21.78 -3.60 -17.42
C PRO A 79 20.42 -2.92 -17.47
N GLN A 80 20.39 -1.65 -17.04
CA GLN A 80 19.22 -0.80 -17.08
C GLN A 80 19.42 0.28 -18.13
N ILE A 81 18.38 0.62 -18.88
CA ILE A 81 18.42 1.67 -19.90
C ILE A 81 18.08 3.06 -19.36
N GLY A 82 17.57 3.12 -18.13
CA GLY A 82 17.22 4.33 -17.41
C GLY A 82 16.34 4.02 -16.21
N ALA A 83 15.83 5.05 -15.58
CA ALA A 83 14.91 4.94 -14.45
C ALA A 83 14.04 6.19 -14.30
N LEU A 84 12.96 6.06 -13.53
CA LEU A 84 12.24 7.17 -12.91
C LEU A 84 12.60 7.21 -11.43
N ILE A 85 13.05 8.35 -10.92
CA ILE A 85 13.31 8.54 -9.50
C ILE A 85 12.46 9.67 -8.93
N THR A 86 11.97 9.47 -7.70
CA THR A 86 11.30 10.49 -6.88
C THR A 86 12.07 10.60 -5.56
N PRO A 87 13.00 11.56 -5.43
CA PRO A 87 13.87 11.69 -4.25
C PRO A 87 13.13 12.02 -2.96
N SER A 88 12.03 12.79 -3.05
CA SER A 88 11.24 13.18 -1.89
C SER A 88 10.33 12.09 -1.33
N ASP A 89 10.24 10.94 -2.00
CA ASP A 89 9.36 9.85 -1.55
C ASP A 89 9.77 9.32 -0.18
N MET A 90 8.76 8.94 0.60
CA MET A 90 8.91 8.60 2.00
C MET A 90 8.38 7.19 2.28
N ARG A 91 8.85 6.63 3.35
CA ARG A 91 8.35 5.41 3.94
C ARG A 91 8.18 5.55 5.45
N ALA A 92 7.26 4.81 6.01
CA ALA A 92 7.21 4.57 7.44
C ALA A 92 7.35 3.07 7.71
N GLU A 93 7.94 2.70 8.86
CA GLU A 93 7.99 1.30 9.30
C GLU A 93 6.65 0.97 9.98
N PRO A 94 5.81 0.06 9.43
CA PRO A 94 4.46 -0.15 9.94
C PRO A 94 4.41 -0.55 11.42
N TRP A 95 5.35 -1.41 11.84
CA TRP A 95 5.47 -1.87 13.25
C TRP A 95 5.99 -0.80 14.22
N VAL A 96 6.47 0.33 13.73
CA VAL A 96 6.81 1.53 14.52
C VAL A 96 5.69 2.56 14.39
N ALA A 97 5.28 2.86 13.16
CA ALA A 97 4.32 3.91 12.86
C ALA A 97 2.94 3.64 13.48
N VAL A 98 2.40 2.41 13.30
CA VAL A 98 1.05 2.10 13.77
C VAL A 98 0.93 2.16 15.30
N PRO A 99 1.81 1.51 16.11
CA PRO A 99 1.77 1.66 17.55
C PRO A 99 2.03 3.09 18.03
N ALA A 100 2.92 3.84 17.35
CA ALA A 100 3.19 5.23 17.69
C ALA A 100 1.95 6.12 17.48
N LEU A 101 1.27 5.98 16.31
CA LEU A 101 0.02 6.68 16.02
C LEU A 101 -1.08 6.34 17.01
N ALA A 102 -1.22 5.05 17.36
CA ALA A 102 -2.16 4.60 18.37
C ALA A 102 -1.87 5.25 19.73
N GLY A 103 -0.60 5.29 20.13
CA GLY A 103 -0.19 5.95 21.37
C GLY A 103 -0.41 7.47 21.38
N ILE A 104 -0.26 8.13 20.24
CA ILE A 104 -0.59 9.57 20.09
C ILE A 104 -2.10 9.75 20.22
N ALA A 105 -2.90 8.98 19.50
CA ALA A 105 -4.36 9.05 19.56
C ALA A 105 -4.90 8.79 20.97
N ALA A 106 -4.33 7.82 21.67
CA ALA A 106 -4.71 7.52 23.07
C ALA A 106 -4.45 8.71 24.02
N ARG A 107 -3.35 9.46 23.82
CA ARG A 107 -3.07 10.68 24.58
C ARG A 107 -4.06 11.82 24.30
N GLU A 108 -4.62 11.84 23.10
CA GLU A 108 -5.69 12.76 22.69
C GLU A 108 -7.09 12.28 23.16
N GLY A 109 -7.16 11.21 23.94
CA GLY A 109 -8.41 10.70 24.52
C GLY A 109 -9.12 9.64 23.69
N VAL A 110 -8.53 9.15 22.61
CA VAL A 110 -9.09 8.05 21.83
C VAL A 110 -8.97 6.73 22.62
N GLN A 111 -10.07 6.02 22.75
CA GLN A 111 -10.07 4.67 23.34
C GLN A 111 -9.73 3.64 22.27
N ILE A 112 -8.66 2.88 22.51
CA ILE A 112 -8.23 1.78 21.65
C ILE A 112 -8.55 0.48 22.37
N ILE A 113 -9.42 -0.33 21.77
CA ILE A 113 -9.86 -1.60 22.33
C ILE A 113 -9.31 -2.72 21.45
N GLU A 114 -8.30 -3.39 21.95
CA GLU A 114 -7.69 -4.53 21.28
C GLU A 114 -8.42 -5.84 21.64
N ASN A 115 -8.21 -6.87 20.82
CA ASN A 115 -8.82 -8.19 20.99
C ASN A 115 -10.35 -8.12 21.16
N CYS A 116 -10.98 -7.26 20.38
CA CYS A 116 -12.42 -7.01 20.41
C CYS A 116 -12.97 -6.91 18.98
N ALA A 117 -13.41 -8.03 18.43
CA ALA A 117 -13.95 -8.02 17.08
C ALA A 117 -15.31 -7.31 17.03
N VAL A 118 -15.45 -6.43 16.03
CA VAL A 118 -16.74 -5.87 15.65
C VAL A 118 -17.50 -6.89 14.79
N ARG A 119 -18.66 -7.33 15.25
CA ARG A 119 -19.43 -8.39 14.59
C ARG A 119 -20.42 -7.85 13.57
N CYS A 120 -21.09 -6.73 13.88
CA CYS A 120 -22.01 -6.07 12.96
C CYS A 120 -22.23 -4.61 13.33
N LEU A 121 -22.82 -3.87 12.38
CA LEU A 121 -23.37 -2.53 12.67
C LEU A 121 -24.64 -2.68 13.52
N ASP A 122 -24.83 -1.78 14.46
CA ASP A 122 -26.09 -1.57 15.11
C ASP A 122 -26.91 -0.57 14.31
N ILE A 123 -28.02 -1.01 13.74
CA ILE A 123 -28.89 -0.18 12.90
C ILE A 123 -30.22 0.04 13.62
N ALA A 124 -30.54 1.29 13.88
CA ALA A 124 -31.81 1.71 14.46
C ALA A 124 -32.51 2.72 13.54
N ALA A 125 -33.78 2.50 13.24
CA ALA A 125 -34.59 3.35 12.35
C ALA A 125 -33.91 3.66 11.00
N GLY A 126 -33.21 2.66 10.41
CA GLY A 126 -32.53 2.79 9.12
C GLY A 126 -31.22 3.59 9.14
N ARG A 127 -30.69 3.91 10.32
CA ARG A 127 -29.42 4.64 10.50
C ARG A 127 -28.45 3.87 11.39
N VAL A 128 -27.17 4.13 11.20
CA VAL A 128 -26.13 3.62 12.10
C VAL A 128 -26.35 4.23 13.50
N ALA A 129 -26.44 3.37 14.51
CA ALA A 129 -26.58 3.72 15.92
C ALA A 129 -25.38 3.22 16.75
N GLY A 130 -24.47 2.48 16.13
CA GLY A 130 -23.27 1.96 16.77
C GLY A 130 -22.75 0.69 16.11
N VAL A 131 -22.01 -0.08 16.89
CA VAL A 131 -21.52 -1.39 16.52
C VAL A 131 -21.76 -2.41 17.64
N ILE A 132 -21.92 -3.66 17.26
CA ILE A 132 -21.96 -4.80 18.19
C ILE A 132 -20.59 -5.48 18.15
N THR A 133 -19.97 -5.56 19.30
CA THR A 133 -18.66 -6.17 19.49
C THR A 133 -18.76 -7.42 20.36
N GLU A 134 -17.66 -8.15 20.49
CA GLU A 134 -17.56 -9.28 21.43
C GLU A 134 -17.65 -8.85 22.90
N GLN A 135 -17.38 -7.58 23.19
CA GLN A 135 -17.46 -7.03 24.55
C GLN A 135 -18.74 -6.22 24.79
N GLY A 136 -19.68 -6.26 23.85
CA GLY A 136 -20.95 -5.56 23.95
C GLY A 136 -21.16 -4.50 22.89
N ARG A 137 -22.19 -3.70 23.10
CA ARG A 137 -22.61 -2.63 22.18
C ARG A 137 -21.83 -1.35 22.46
N ILE A 138 -21.32 -0.74 21.39
CA ILE A 138 -20.74 0.61 21.43
C ILE A 138 -21.62 1.54 20.60
N ALA A 139 -22.20 2.54 21.23
CA ALA A 139 -23.07 3.51 20.59
C ALA A 139 -22.28 4.57 19.84
N SER A 140 -22.63 4.83 18.58
CA SER A 140 -22.07 5.92 17.75
C SER A 140 -22.98 6.19 16.58
N SER A 141 -23.16 7.46 16.23
CA SER A 141 -23.89 7.86 15.02
C SER A 141 -23.07 7.74 13.73
N GLN A 142 -21.76 7.52 13.85
CA GLN A 142 -20.84 7.37 12.72
C GLN A 142 -19.88 6.21 12.98
N VAL A 143 -19.63 5.41 11.96
CA VAL A 143 -18.68 4.28 11.99
C VAL A 143 -17.81 4.34 10.76
N VAL A 144 -16.50 4.30 10.95
CA VAL A 144 -15.52 4.16 9.86
C VAL A 144 -15.07 2.71 9.79
N LEU A 145 -15.34 2.06 8.67
CA LEU A 145 -14.89 0.70 8.42
C LEU A 145 -13.50 0.73 7.78
N ALA A 146 -12.49 0.31 8.53
CA ALA A 146 -11.10 0.18 8.08
C ALA A 146 -10.61 -1.28 8.22
N GLY A 147 -11.47 -2.25 7.85
CA GLY A 147 -11.27 -3.68 8.03
C GLY A 147 -10.36 -4.34 6.98
N GLY A 148 -9.71 -3.56 6.09
CA GLY A 148 -8.82 -4.10 5.06
C GLY A 148 -9.53 -5.16 4.20
N ALA A 149 -8.90 -6.31 4.03
CA ALA A 149 -9.41 -7.41 3.21
C ALA A 149 -10.77 -7.97 3.66
N TRP A 150 -11.15 -7.77 4.93
CA TRP A 150 -12.44 -8.22 5.49
C TRP A 150 -13.58 -7.22 5.29
N SER A 151 -13.32 -6.01 4.78
CA SER A 151 -14.34 -4.97 4.65
C SER A 151 -15.52 -5.38 3.77
N ALA A 152 -15.27 -6.02 2.63
CA ALA A 152 -16.33 -6.50 1.74
C ALA A 152 -17.23 -7.55 2.41
N LEU A 153 -16.64 -8.49 3.16
CA LEU A 153 -17.37 -9.51 3.91
C LEU A 153 -18.25 -8.87 5.00
N PHE A 154 -17.69 -7.92 5.75
CA PHE A 154 -18.42 -7.22 6.80
C PHE A 154 -19.63 -6.46 6.23
N LEU A 155 -19.44 -5.69 5.16
CA LEU A 155 -20.50 -4.91 4.53
C LEU A 155 -21.60 -5.78 3.91
N ARG A 156 -21.25 -6.95 3.40
CA ARG A 156 -22.22 -7.90 2.82
C ARG A 156 -23.26 -8.34 3.83
N ASN A 157 -22.90 -8.52 5.10
CA ASN A 157 -23.83 -8.86 6.17
C ASN A 157 -24.89 -7.76 6.39
N HIS A 158 -24.66 -6.56 5.84
CA HIS A 158 -25.55 -5.40 5.89
C HIS A 158 -26.18 -5.05 4.54
N GLY A 159 -26.10 -5.96 3.55
CA GLY A 159 -26.64 -5.73 2.21
C GLY A 159 -25.88 -4.68 1.38
N ILE A 160 -24.67 -4.30 1.80
CA ILE A 160 -23.83 -3.32 1.11
C ILE A 160 -22.75 -4.08 0.33
N SER A 161 -22.60 -3.76 -0.97
CA SER A 161 -21.56 -4.34 -1.82
C SER A 161 -20.54 -3.27 -2.20
N ILE A 162 -19.26 -3.61 -2.08
CA ILE A 162 -18.14 -2.85 -2.61
C ILE A 162 -17.33 -3.74 -3.56
N PRO A 163 -16.76 -3.19 -4.64
CA PRO A 163 -15.99 -3.97 -5.62
C PRO A 163 -14.56 -4.23 -5.10
N GLN A 164 -14.45 -5.01 -4.03
CA GLN A 164 -13.18 -5.37 -3.42
C GLN A 164 -12.89 -6.86 -3.65
N LEU A 165 -11.72 -7.17 -4.18
CA LEU A 165 -11.16 -8.50 -4.26
C LEU A 165 -9.93 -8.60 -3.37
N SER A 166 -9.83 -9.69 -2.63
CA SER A 166 -8.64 -10.02 -1.84
C SER A 166 -7.68 -10.84 -2.69
N VAL A 167 -6.41 -10.47 -2.66
CA VAL A 167 -5.31 -11.22 -3.27
C VAL A 167 -4.28 -11.56 -2.21
N ARG A 168 -3.54 -12.64 -2.41
CA ARG A 168 -2.41 -13.00 -1.55
C ARG A 168 -1.10 -12.72 -2.26
N GLU A 169 -0.22 -12.03 -1.58
CA GLU A 169 1.13 -11.79 -2.05
C GLU A 169 2.14 -12.06 -0.93
N ASN A 170 3.35 -12.46 -1.29
CA ASN A 170 4.40 -12.77 -0.34
C ASN A 170 5.41 -11.63 -0.29
N VAL A 171 5.82 -11.29 0.91
CA VAL A 171 6.89 -10.33 1.18
C VAL A 171 7.92 -11.01 2.08
N ALA A 172 9.20 -10.87 1.76
CA ALA A 172 10.28 -11.43 2.56
C ALA A 172 11.08 -10.32 3.24
N ALA A 173 11.60 -10.61 4.41
CA ALA A 173 12.54 -9.76 5.12
C ALA A 173 13.91 -10.42 5.12
N THR A 174 14.97 -9.66 4.78
CA THR A 174 16.35 -10.15 4.88
C THR A 174 16.92 -9.91 6.26
N GLU A 175 17.98 -10.56 6.59
CA GLU A 175 18.89 -10.13 7.63
C GLU A 175 19.57 -8.80 7.26
N ARG A 176 20.37 -8.26 8.19
CA ARG A 176 21.16 -7.04 7.94
C ARG A 176 22.12 -7.27 6.79
N LEU A 177 22.11 -6.37 5.81
CA LEU A 177 22.96 -6.37 4.63
C LEU A 177 23.62 -4.99 4.45
N PRO A 178 24.73 -4.92 3.69
CA PRO A 178 25.30 -3.64 3.29
C PRO A 178 24.26 -2.75 2.62
N GLU A 179 24.41 -1.44 2.79
CA GLU A 179 23.49 -0.50 2.16
C GLU A 179 23.76 -0.42 0.66
N ILE A 180 22.76 -0.81 -0.13
CA ILE A 180 22.74 -0.67 -1.59
C ILE A 180 22.05 0.66 -1.95
N TYR A 181 20.95 0.96 -1.30
CA TYR A 181 20.18 2.19 -1.47
C TYR A 181 19.31 2.43 -0.23
N ALA A 182 19.24 3.69 0.22
CA ALA A 182 18.51 4.05 1.44
C ALA A 182 16.98 4.00 1.29
N GLY A 183 16.48 4.11 0.06
CA GLY A 183 15.07 4.13 -0.28
C GLY A 183 14.52 2.81 -0.77
N ALA A 184 13.57 2.91 -1.70
CA ALA A 184 12.93 1.79 -2.36
C ALA A 184 13.34 1.72 -3.85
N VAL A 185 13.43 0.51 -4.37
CA VAL A 185 13.77 0.26 -5.78
C VAL A 185 12.87 -0.83 -6.34
N SER A 186 12.45 -0.69 -7.58
CA SER A 186 11.78 -1.74 -8.33
C SER A 186 12.34 -1.83 -9.74
N ASP A 187 12.71 -3.03 -10.19
CA ASP A 187 13.16 -3.29 -11.56
C ASP A 187 12.13 -4.08 -12.40
N GLY A 188 10.91 -4.22 -11.89
CA GLY A 188 9.86 -5.03 -12.51
C GLY A 188 10.00 -6.54 -12.27
N ARG A 189 11.12 -7.01 -11.68
CA ARG A 189 11.33 -8.40 -11.26
C ARG A 189 11.39 -8.54 -9.75
N VAL A 190 11.94 -7.56 -9.07
CA VAL A 190 11.96 -7.46 -7.62
C VAL A 190 11.79 -6.01 -7.20
N ALA A 191 11.01 -5.80 -6.16
CA ALA A 191 11.01 -4.55 -5.44
C ALA A 191 11.68 -4.78 -4.09
N PHE A 192 12.52 -3.85 -3.66
CA PHE A 192 13.10 -3.87 -2.35
C PHE A 192 13.06 -2.50 -1.69
N ARG A 193 13.04 -2.51 -0.38
CA ARG A 193 13.02 -1.31 0.45
C ARG A 193 13.96 -1.51 1.63
N ARG A 194 14.83 -0.52 1.88
CA ARG A 194 15.68 -0.51 3.08
C ARG A 194 14.83 -0.41 4.34
N ARG A 195 15.09 -1.26 5.35
CA ARG A 195 14.49 -1.18 6.69
C ARG A 195 15.44 -0.49 7.67
N GLU A 196 14.91 -0.05 8.80
CA GLU A 196 15.69 0.61 9.85
C GLU A 196 16.67 -0.33 10.57
N ASP A 197 16.32 -1.61 10.66
CA ASP A 197 17.19 -2.64 11.25
C ASP A 197 18.43 -2.96 10.39
N GLY A 198 18.51 -2.34 9.22
CA GLY A 198 19.59 -2.53 8.26
C GLY A 198 19.38 -3.71 7.32
N GLY A 199 18.25 -4.40 7.38
CA GLY A 199 17.81 -5.36 6.37
C GLY A 199 17.03 -4.73 5.24
N TYR A 200 16.47 -5.58 4.37
CA TYR A 200 15.59 -5.17 3.29
C TYR A 200 14.27 -5.92 3.37
N THR A 201 13.19 -5.24 3.02
CA THR A 201 11.95 -5.88 2.65
C THR A 201 12.00 -6.14 1.16
N LEU A 202 11.76 -7.38 0.74
CA LEU A 202 11.72 -7.81 -0.64
C LEU A 202 10.30 -8.18 -1.01
N ALA A 203 9.81 -7.63 -2.12
CA ALA A 203 8.59 -8.06 -2.76
C ALA A 203 8.99 -8.69 -4.11
N PRO A 204 8.96 -10.02 -4.23
CA PRO A 204 9.26 -10.67 -5.51
C PRO A 204 8.18 -10.28 -6.52
N PRO A 205 8.53 -10.20 -7.82
CA PRO A 205 7.55 -9.99 -8.86
C PRO A 205 6.80 -11.30 -9.03
N GLY A 206 5.76 -11.46 -8.30
CA GLY A 206 4.83 -12.54 -8.54
C GLY A 206 3.53 -11.93 -9.02
N ALA A 207 2.85 -12.59 -9.92
CA ALA A 207 1.45 -12.31 -10.06
C ALA A 207 0.78 -12.62 -8.72
N PRO A 208 0.05 -11.68 -8.10
CA PRO A 208 -0.67 -11.94 -6.87
C PRO A 208 -1.62 -13.13 -7.07
N GLU A 209 -1.79 -13.93 -6.03
CA GLU A 209 -2.69 -15.08 -6.06
C GLU A 209 -4.13 -14.60 -5.83
N LEU A 210 -4.97 -14.79 -6.84
CA LEU A 210 -6.40 -14.54 -6.76
C LEU A 210 -7.15 -15.88 -6.60
N PHE A 211 -7.91 -15.99 -5.53
CA PHE A 211 -8.75 -17.15 -5.29
C PHE A 211 -10.13 -16.96 -5.92
N VAL A 212 -10.47 -17.86 -6.85
CA VAL A 212 -11.73 -17.79 -7.59
C VAL A 212 -12.85 -18.31 -6.72
N GLY A 213 -13.53 -17.39 -6.05
CA GLY A 213 -14.70 -17.64 -5.23
C GLY A 213 -15.93 -16.85 -5.71
N PRO A 214 -17.05 -16.91 -4.99
CA PRO A 214 -18.26 -16.16 -5.36
C PRO A 214 -18.02 -14.66 -5.54
N ASP A 215 -17.07 -14.09 -4.81
CA ASP A 215 -16.74 -12.67 -4.87
C ASP A 215 -15.99 -12.29 -6.14
N ALA A 216 -15.15 -13.18 -6.65
CA ALA A 216 -14.50 -12.98 -7.94
C ALA A 216 -15.56 -12.81 -9.06
N PHE A 217 -16.61 -13.61 -9.04
CA PHE A 217 -17.70 -13.49 -10.01
C PHE A 217 -18.55 -12.22 -9.79
N ARG A 218 -18.83 -11.85 -8.56
CA ARG A 218 -19.60 -10.63 -8.25
C ARG A 218 -18.85 -9.37 -8.65
N ALA A 219 -17.55 -9.34 -8.40
CA ALA A 219 -16.70 -8.18 -8.70
C ALA A 219 -16.24 -8.14 -10.17
N LEU A 220 -16.37 -9.25 -10.94
CA LEU A 220 -15.89 -9.36 -12.31
C LEU A 220 -16.25 -8.16 -13.20
N PRO A 221 -17.49 -7.62 -13.21
CA PRO A 221 -17.81 -6.47 -14.05
C PRO A 221 -16.92 -5.25 -13.82
N HIS A 222 -16.48 -5.04 -12.57
CA HIS A 222 -15.63 -3.91 -12.19
C HIS A 222 -14.15 -4.10 -12.58
N TYR A 223 -13.73 -5.35 -12.79
CA TYR A 223 -12.34 -5.70 -13.12
C TYR A 223 -12.11 -6.07 -14.59
N LEU A 224 -13.14 -6.02 -15.43
CA LEU A 224 -13.03 -6.40 -16.86
C LEU A 224 -11.97 -5.60 -17.61
N THR A 225 -11.86 -4.31 -17.34
CA THR A 225 -10.88 -3.43 -18.01
C THR A 225 -9.46 -3.83 -17.62
N GLN A 226 -9.21 -4.09 -16.34
CA GLN A 226 -7.91 -4.52 -15.85
C GLN A 226 -7.52 -5.91 -16.37
N LEU A 227 -8.47 -6.85 -16.36
CA LEU A 227 -8.26 -8.20 -16.92
C LEU A 227 -7.95 -8.19 -18.43
N ARG A 228 -8.53 -7.24 -19.18
CA ARG A 228 -8.21 -7.07 -20.60
C ARG A 228 -6.83 -6.45 -20.82
N ALA A 229 -6.42 -5.54 -19.94
CA ALA A 229 -5.11 -4.89 -20.01
C ALA A 229 -3.97 -5.85 -19.63
N ASP A 230 -4.20 -6.68 -18.64
CA ASP A 230 -3.22 -7.68 -18.15
C ASP A 230 -3.91 -8.99 -17.74
N PRO A 231 -4.25 -9.86 -18.72
CA PRO A 231 -4.98 -11.10 -18.45
C PRO A 231 -4.18 -12.14 -17.66
N PHE A 232 -2.85 -11.99 -17.57
CA PHE A 232 -1.96 -12.91 -16.88
C PHE A 232 -1.28 -12.27 -15.66
N GLY A 233 -1.67 -11.07 -15.29
CA GLY A 233 -1.14 -10.33 -14.15
C GLY A 233 -1.45 -10.96 -12.79
N GLN A 234 -2.23 -12.05 -12.74
CA GLN A 234 -2.62 -12.74 -11.52
C GLN A 234 -2.55 -14.25 -11.71
N ARG A 235 -2.22 -14.97 -10.62
CA ARG A 235 -2.30 -16.43 -10.57
C ARG A 235 -3.67 -16.83 -10.02
N LEU A 236 -4.47 -17.51 -10.83
CA LEU A 236 -5.79 -17.94 -10.45
C LEU A 236 -5.71 -19.28 -9.71
N HIS A 237 -6.34 -19.35 -8.54
CA HIS A 237 -6.47 -20.57 -7.74
C HIS A 237 -7.95 -20.89 -7.56
N PRO A 238 -8.37 -22.16 -7.79
CA PRO A 238 -9.79 -22.55 -7.69
C PRO A 238 -10.30 -22.58 -6.25
N PHE A 239 -9.40 -22.68 -5.26
CA PHE A 239 -9.76 -22.79 -3.84
C PHE A 239 -8.94 -21.84 -3.00
N ALA A 240 -9.61 -21.13 -2.10
CA ALA A 240 -8.95 -20.31 -1.09
C ALA A 240 -8.50 -21.16 0.10
N PRO A 241 -7.39 -20.81 0.77
CA PRO A 241 -7.01 -21.43 2.02
C PRO A 241 -8.00 -21.07 3.13
N ASN A 242 -8.09 -21.92 4.16
CA ASN A 242 -8.95 -21.66 5.31
C ASN A 242 -8.63 -20.32 5.96
N GLY A 243 -9.66 -19.53 6.26
CA GLY A 243 -9.53 -18.20 6.86
C GLY A 243 -9.15 -17.08 5.91
N PHE A 244 -9.06 -17.34 4.61
CA PHE A 244 -8.89 -16.29 3.61
C PHE A 244 -10.22 -15.53 3.43
N PRO A 245 -10.20 -14.16 3.45
CA PRO A 245 -11.40 -13.33 3.36
C PRO A 245 -12.04 -13.33 1.98
#